data_24d4b3bbb84368a8278ebd75ce08cd28
#
_entry.id   24d4b3bbb84368a8278ebd75ce08cd28
#
_cell.length_a   1.000
_cell.length_b   1.000
_cell.length_c   1.000
_cell.angle_alpha   90.00
_cell.angle_beta   90.00
_cell.angle_gamma   90.00
#
_symmetry.space_group_name_H-M   'P 1'
#
loop_
_entity.id
_entity.type
_entity.pdbx_description
1 polymer ?
#
loop_
_entity_poly.entity_id
_entity_poly.type
_entity_poly.pdbx_seq_one_letter_code
_entity_poly.pdbx_strand_id
1 'polypeptide(L)'
;VEKYRPGTLESMVLSDANRKCFEKFNKAQEIPNLLFSGSAGIGKTSLAKIICNSMLECQYLYINASDENGIDMIRTKVTNFSRTKSFDGTIKCIILDETDGLSLDAQRALRNTMEDHAGLTRFILTANYNHRIIPPLQSRCQSFDLTPSLKGCTDRIKKILKIENVLVPEDDIDRLDEFVKTCYPDLRKCINEIQKNCIDGKIEFDNLVKVKDKFVANIYKITKEGLAIKARKKVIENEHVFNGDYVELLRALFNCIHESNTPDLKKSEHLIVVAEHLYRSTFVVDPEINFFSCLLALT
;
A
#
# COMPACT_ATOMS: atom_id res chain seq x y z
N VAL A 1 0.25 -1.55 -15.20
CA VAL A 1 -0.55 -1.55 -13.97
C VAL A 1 -1.98 -1.10 -14.23
N GLU A 2 -2.20 0.06 -14.83
CA GLU A 2 -3.57 0.57 -15.07
C GLU A 2 -4.44 -0.38 -15.91
N LYS A 3 -3.88 -1.10 -16.90
CA LYS A 3 -4.56 -2.14 -17.67
C LYS A 3 -5.21 -3.24 -16.80
N TYR A 4 -4.62 -3.52 -15.61
CA TYR A 4 -5.08 -4.57 -14.70
C TYR A 4 -5.84 -4.04 -13.49
N ARG A 5 -6.17 -2.73 -13.50
CA ARG A 5 -7.03 -2.17 -12.46
C ARG A 5 -8.38 -2.88 -12.49
N PRO A 6 -8.83 -3.46 -11.37
CA PRO A 6 -10.11 -4.16 -11.34
C PRO A 6 -11.25 -3.20 -11.68
N GLY A 7 -12.16 -3.63 -12.54
CA GLY A 7 -13.35 -2.88 -12.94
C GLY A 7 -14.65 -3.45 -12.37
N THR A 8 -14.61 -4.64 -11.78
CA THR A 8 -15.78 -5.29 -11.16
C THR A 8 -15.43 -5.84 -9.79
N LEU A 9 -16.43 -6.08 -8.96
CA LEU A 9 -16.26 -6.63 -7.61
C LEU A 9 -15.63 -8.03 -7.65
N GLU A 10 -15.95 -8.85 -8.65
CA GLU A 10 -15.41 -10.20 -8.84
C GLU A 10 -13.90 -10.17 -9.14
N SER A 11 -13.45 -9.13 -9.83
CA SER A 11 -12.04 -8.96 -10.19
C SER A 11 -11.16 -8.44 -9.04
N MET A 12 -11.78 -7.99 -7.94
CA MET A 12 -11.09 -7.53 -6.74
C MET A 12 -10.57 -8.69 -5.90
N VAL A 13 -9.40 -8.52 -5.30
CA VAL A 13 -8.89 -9.43 -4.26
C VAL A 13 -9.40 -8.93 -2.91
N LEU A 14 -10.41 -9.60 -2.39
CA LEU A 14 -11.07 -9.27 -1.12
C LEU A 14 -11.13 -10.50 -0.22
N SER A 15 -11.18 -10.29 1.09
CA SER A 15 -11.56 -11.34 2.03
C SER A 15 -13.00 -11.79 1.81
N ASP A 16 -13.32 -13.03 2.14
CA ASP A 16 -14.69 -13.57 1.97
C ASP A 16 -15.72 -12.75 2.76
N ALA A 17 -15.34 -12.26 3.94
CA ALA A 17 -16.20 -11.41 4.77
C ALA A 17 -16.51 -10.09 4.07
N ASN A 18 -15.49 -9.40 3.55
CA ASN A 18 -15.66 -8.14 2.83
C ASN A 18 -16.48 -8.36 1.56
N ARG A 19 -16.18 -9.41 0.79
CA ARG A 19 -16.91 -9.74 -0.44
C ARG A 19 -18.40 -9.91 -0.18
N LYS A 20 -18.78 -10.74 0.81
CA LYS A 20 -20.19 -10.94 1.20
C LYS A 20 -20.88 -9.63 1.62
N CYS A 21 -20.16 -8.74 2.29
CA CYS A 21 -20.70 -7.45 2.70
C CYS A 21 -20.99 -6.56 1.48
N PHE A 22 -20.04 -6.43 0.55
CA PHE A 22 -20.24 -5.64 -0.66
C PHE A 22 -21.29 -6.23 -1.60
N GLU A 23 -21.42 -7.56 -1.69
CA GLU A 23 -22.53 -8.21 -2.40
C GLU A 23 -23.91 -7.87 -1.80
N LYS A 24 -24.00 -7.75 -0.46
CA LYS A 24 -25.24 -7.28 0.20
C LYS A 24 -25.55 -5.83 -0.17
N PHE A 25 -24.54 -4.95 -0.17
CA PHE A 25 -24.73 -3.55 -0.58
C PHE A 25 -25.19 -3.46 -2.04
N ASN A 26 -24.57 -4.27 -2.93
CA ASN A 26 -24.97 -4.33 -4.33
C ASN A 26 -26.43 -4.77 -4.51
N LYS A 27 -26.87 -5.78 -3.76
CA LYS A 27 -28.28 -6.24 -3.78
C LYS A 27 -29.24 -5.20 -3.22
N ALA A 28 -28.85 -4.51 -2.16
CA ALA A 28 -29.67 -3.47 -1.52
C ALA A 28 -29.69 -2.16 -2.32
N GLN A 29 -28.77 -1.97 -3.28
CA GLN A 29 -28.56 -0.71 -4.00
C GLN A 29 -28.38 0.49 -3.05
N GLU A 30 -27.84 0.23 -1.88
CA GLU A 30 -27.61 1.23 -0.84
C GLU A 30 -26.31 0.91 -0.07
N ILE A 31 -25.58 1.96 0.31
CA ILE A 31 -24.37 1.87 1.14
C ILE A 31 -24.46 2.85 2.31
N PRO A 32 -23.86 2.55 3.47
CA PRO A 32 -23.53 3.55 4.48
C PRO A 32 -22.35 4.41 4.02
N ASN A 33 -21.92 5.37 4.84
CA ASN A 33 -20.61 5.96 4.65
C ASN A 33 -19.52 4.90 4.91
N LEU A 34 -18.51 4.85 4.05
CA LEU A 34 -17.48 3.82 4.04
C LEU A 34 -16.10 4.42 4.33
N LEU A 35 -15.28 3.70 5.08
CA LEU A 35 -13.87 4.01 5.27
C LEU A 35 -13.04 2.77 4.90
N PHE A 36 -12.25 2.87 3.83
CA PHE A 36 -11.35 1.82 3.38
C PHE A 36 -9.94 2.08 3.90
N SER A 37 -9.43 1.18 4.70
CA SER A 37 -8.07 1.24 5.27
C SER A 37 -7.17 0.12 4.76
N GLY A 38 -5.86 0.32 4.89
CA GLY A 38 -4.80 -0.62 4.56
C GLY A 38 -3.70 0.01 3.72
N SER A 39 -2.63 -0.72 3.47
CA SER A 39 -1.42 -0.22 2.78
C SER A 39 -1.70 0.25 1.34
N ALA A 40 -0.73 0.96 0.75
CA ALA A 40 -0.80 1.35 -0.66
C ALA A 40 -0.93 0.14 -1.59
N GLY A 41 -1.48 0.33 -2.79
CA GLY A 41 -1.50 -0.68 -3.84
C GLY A 41 -2.48 -1.84 -3.68
N ILE A 42 -3.30 -1.90 -2.61
CA ILE A 42 -4.27 -3.00 -2.36
C ILE A 42 -5.62 -2.82 -3.05
N GLY A 43 -5.87 -1.67 -3.70
CA GLY A 43 -7.09 -1.45 -4.49
C GLY A 43 -8.19 -0.62 -3.82
N LYS A 44 -7.92 0.14 -2.75
CA LYS A 44 -8.90 1.01 -2.05
C LYS A 44 -9.67 1.93 -2.99
N THR A 45 -8.93 2.73 -3.77
CA THR A 45 -9.50 3.65 -4.76
C THR A 45 -10.27 2.91 -5.87
N SER A 46 -9.78 1.74 -6.28
CA SER A 46 -10.47 0.92 -7.29
C SER A 46 -11.82 0.44 -6.78
N LEU A 47 -11.89 -0.06 -5.54
CA LEU A 47 -13.14 -0.49 -4.93
C LEU A 47 -14.13 0.66 -4.80
N ALA A 48 -13.68 1.85 -4.34
CA ALA A 48 -14.52 3.03 -4.27
C ALA A 48 -15.16 3.38 -5.63
N LYS A 49 -14.36 3.34 -6.70
CA LYS A 49 -14.86 3.58 -8.07
C LYS A 49 -15.80 2.47 -8.57
N ILE A 50 -15.52 1.20 -8.26
CA ILE A 50 -16.40 0.08 -8.60
C ILE A 50 -17.77 0.25 -7.94
N ILE A 51 -17.81 0.64 -6.68
CA ILE A 51 -19.07 0.87 -5.95
C ILE A 51 -19.90 1.95 -6.66
N CYS A 52 -19.30 3.07 -7.05
CA CYS A 52 -20.03 4.15 -7.68
C CYS A 52 -20.42 3.84 -9.13
N ASN A 53 -19.51 3.22 -9.93
CA ASN A 53 -19.72 3.04 -11.37
C ASN A 53 -20.51 1.76 -11.71
N SER A 54 -20.26 0.65 -10.96
CA SER A 54 -20.74 -0.68 -11.38
C SER A 54 -21.76 -1.27 -10.40
N MET A 55 -21.79 -0.81 -9.13
CA MET A 55 -22.73 -1.33 -8.15
C MET A 55 -23.95 -0.42 -8.01
N LEU A 56 -23.73 0.88 -7.82
CA LEU A 56 -24.81 1.85 -7.59
C LEU A 56 -25.17 2.65 -8.85
N GLU A 57 -24.31 2.65 -9.87
CA GLU A 57 -24.45 3.44 -11.10
C GLU A 57 -24.83 4.90 -10.81
N CYS A 58 -24.20 5.49 -9.78
CA CYS A 58 -24.55 6.76 -9.22
C CYS A 58 -23.60 7.89 -9.65
N GLN A 59 -24.09 9.12 -9.59
CA GLN A 59 -23.25 10.30 -9.74
C GLN A 59 -22.30 10.42 -8.56
N TYR A 60 -20.98 10.63 -8.83
CA TYR A 60 -20.02 10.84 -7.76
C TYR A 60 -19.01 11.95 -8.05
N LEU A 61 -18.52 12.56 -6.98
CA LEU A 61 -17.41 13.49 -6.98
C LEU A 61 -16.16 12.75 -6.45
N TYR A 62 -15.07 12.79 -7.22
CA TYR A 62 -13.77 12.23 -6.79
C TYR A 62 -12.81 13.37 -6.46
N ILE A 63 -12.21 13.30 -5.30
CA ILE A 63 -11.18 14.24 -4.82
C ILE A 63 -10.03 13.43 -4.23
N ASN A 64 -8.79 13.76 -4.63
CA ASN A 64 -7.60 13.28 -3.94
C ASN A 64 -7.23 14.27 -2.83
N ALA A 65 -7.33 13.83 -1.58
CA ALA A 65 -7.07 14.68 -0.42
C ALA A 65 -5.57 14.96 -0.19
N SER A 66 -4.67 14.28 -0.89
CA SER A 66 -3.24 14.61 -0.88
C SER A 66 -2.93 15.82 -1.78
N ASP A 67 -3.70 16.04 -2.84
CA ASP A 67 -3.53 17.19 -3.73
C ASP A 67 -4.22 18.44 -3.17
N GLU A 68 -5.40 18.25 -2.56
CA GLU A 68 -6.21 19.32 -1.98
C GLU A 68 -6.62 18.95 -0.54
N ASN A 69 -5.82 19.36 0.44
CA ASN A 69 -5.97 18.92 1.84
C ASN A 69 -6.58 19.97 2.79
N GLY A 70 -6.90 21.14 2.27
CA GLY A 70 -7.37 22.28 3.06
C GLY A 70 -8.88 22.26 3.36
N ILE A 71 -9.27 23.01 4.39
CA ILE A 71 -10.69 23.18 4.79
C ILE A 71 -11.54 23.82 3.69
N ASP A 72 -10.97 24.67 2.83
CA ASP A 72 -11.69 25.37 1.78
C ASP A 72 -12.23 24.43 0.71
N MET A 73 -11.49 23.35 0.40
CA MET A 73 -11.95 22.30 -0.50
C MET A 73 -13.23 21.64 0.04
N ILE A 74 -13.27 21.35 1.34
CA ILE A 74 -14.46 20.77 1.99
C ILE A 74 -15.63 21.75 1.94
N ARG A 75 -15.41 23.02 2.31
CA ARG A 75 -16.45 24.03 2.36
C ARG A 75 -17.03 24.39 0.99
N THR A 76 -16.24 24.32 -0.06
CA THR A 76 -16.65 24.66 -1.41
C THR A 76 -17.08 23.43 -2.19
N LYS A 77 -16.12 22.59 -2.63
CA LYS A 77 -16.40 21.47 -3.56
C LYS A 77 -17.31 20.40 -2.92
N VAL A 78 -16.93 19.92 -1.71
CA VAL A 78 -17.67 18.83 -1.05
C VAL A 78 -19.06 19.30 -0.63
N THR A 79 -19.16 20.44 0.03
CA THR A 79 -20.46 20.96 0.50
C THR A 79 -21.39 21.32 -0.67
N ASN A 80 -20.87 21.96 -1.73
CA ASN A 80 -21.71 22.32 -2.89
C ASN A 80 -22.26 21.06 -3.58
N PHE A 81 -21.41 20.04 -3.77
CA PHE A 81 -21.86 18.78 -4.35
C PHE A 81 -22.87 18.07 -3.44
N SER A 82 -22.68 18.09 -2.13
CA SER A 82 -23.57 17.42 -1.17
C SER A 82 -24.99 18.06 -1.10
N ARG A 83 -25.08 19.36 -1.30
CA ARG A 83 -26.36 20.11 -1.22
C ARG A 83 -27.30 19.85 -2.39
N THR A 84 -26.78 19.50 -3.55
CA THR A 84 -27.60 19.27 -4.76
C THR A 84 -28.16 17.85 -4.77
N LYS A 85 -29.38 17.67 -5.22
CA LYS A 85 -29.95 16.33 -5.47
C LYS A 85 -29.47 15.79 -6.80
N SER A 86 -29.41 14.46 -6.94
CA SER A 86 -29.23 13.82 -8.23
C SER A 86 -30.45 14.07 -9.11
N PHE A 87 -30.25 14.19 -10.44
CA PHE A 87 -31.34 14.31 -11.40
C PHE A 87 -32.25 13.07 -11.41
N ASP A 88 -31.68 11.91 -11.15
CA ASP A 88 -32.36 10.61 -11.21
C ASP A 88 -32.98 10.19 -9.86
N GLY A 89 -32.88 11.05 -8.84
CA GLY A 89 -33.33 10.73 -7.47
C GLY A 89 -32.46 9.70 -6.74
N THR A 90 -31.37 9.23 -7.34
CA THR A 90 -30.40 8.32 -6.72
C THR A 90 -29.54 9.03 -5.70
N ILE A 91 -28.99 8.27 -4.75
CA ILE A 91 -28.00 8.79 -3.79
C ILE A 91 -26.71 9.11 -4.54
N LYS A 92 -26.15 10.28 -4.27
CA LYS A 92 -24.82 10.64 -4.79
C LYS A 92 -23.71 10.17 -3.87
N CYS A 93 -22.54 9.97 -4.43
CA CYS A 93 -21.35 9.59 -3.67
C CYS A 93 -20.26 10.65 -3.75
N ILE A 94 -19.47 10.76 -2.68
CA ILE A 94 -18.22 11.52 -2.68
C ILE A 94 -17.10 10.55 -2.30
N ILE A 95 -16.14 10.41 -3.19
CA ILE A 95 -14.92 9.64 -2.94
C ILE A 95 -13.83 10.62 -2.53
N LEU A 96 -13.36 10.50 -1.29
CA LEU A 96 -12.17 11.21 -0.79
C LEU A 96 -11.03 10.20 -0.69
N ASP A 97 -10.13 10.26 -1.66
CA ASP A 97 -8.97 9.38 -1.72
C ASP A 97 -7.84 9.96 -0.87
N GLU A 98 -7.08 9.10 -0.17
CA GLU A 98 -5.99 9.48 0.73
C GLU A 98 -6.42 10.49 1.82
N THR A 99 -7.59 10.26 2.43
CA THR A 99 -8.20 11.15 3.45
C THR A 99 -7.29 11.40 4.67
N ASP A 100 -6.35 10.50 4.94
CA ASP A 100 -5.30 10.67 5.96
C ASP A 100 -4.30 11.80 5.64
N GLY A 101 -4.35 12.37 4.43
CA GLY A 101 -3.65 13.61 4.05
C GLY A 101 -4.38 14.90 4.40
N LEU A 102 -5.68 14.86 4.78
CA LEU A 102 -6.43 16.04 5.16
C LEU A 102 -5.92 16.68 6.45
N SER A 103 -5.92 18.02 6.49
CA SER A 103 -5.69 18.75 7.73
C SER A 103 -6.75 18.44 8.79
N LEU A 104 -6.42 18.60 10.06
CA LEU A 104 -7.37 18.36 11.16
C LEU A 104 -8.65 19.20 11.04
N ASP A 105 -8.52 20.45 10.60
CA ASP A 105 -9.66 21.35 10.42
C ASP A 105 -10.52 20.93 9.21
N ALA A 106 -9.91 20.44 8.14
CA ALA A 106 -10.65 19.84 7.02
C ALA A 106 -11.43 18.60 7.45
N GLN A 107 -10.83 17.72 8.25
CA GLN A 107 -11.49 16.54 8.80
C GLN A 107 -12.68 16.90 9.70
N ARG A 108 -12.53 17.94 10.53
CA ARG A 108 -13.62 18.46 11.38
C ARG A 108 -14.77 19.04 10.54
N ALA A 109 -14.45 19.80 9.49
CA ALA A 109 -15.43 20.35 8.55
C ALA A 109 -16.15 19.23 7.80
N LEU A 110 -15.41 18.21 7.33
CA LEU A 110 -15.97 17.04 6.65
C LEU A 110 -17.00 16.31 7.53
N ARG A 111 -16.67 16.11 8.83
CA ARG A 111 -17.62 15.53 9.79
C ARG A 111 -18.95 16.24 9.80
N ASN A 112 -18.94 17.57 9.87
CA ASN A 112 -20.17 18.37 9.88
C ASN A 112 -20.94 18.22 8.56
N THR A 113 -20.24 18.29 7.42
CA THR A 113 -20.85 18.10 6.09
C THR A 113 -21.51 16.71 5.94
N MET A 114 -20.89 15.66 6.50
CA MET A 114 -21.47 14.30 6.49
C MET A 114 -22.76 14.21 7.31
N GLU A 115 -22.85 14.92 8.43
CA GLU A 115 -24.07 14.99 9.26
C GLU A 115 -25.18 15.76 8.55
N ASP A 116 -24.86 16.95 8.04
CA ASP A 116 -25.83 17.86 7.43
C ASP A 116 -26.47 17.28 6.16
N HIS A 117 -25.77 16.39 5.44
CA HIS A 117 -26.19 15.88 4.13
C HIS A 117 -26.38 14.35 4.09
N ALA A 118 -26.53 13.69 5.24
CA ALA A 118 -26.64 12.23 5.34
C ALA A 118 -27.80 11.61 4.53
N GLY A 119 -28.86 12.38 4.26
CA GLY A 119 -30.01 11.91 3.45
C GLY A 119 -29.80 12.00 1.93
N LEU A 120 -28.78 12.73 1.46
CA LEU A 120 -28.59 13.05 0.03
C LEU A 120 -27.30 12.45 -0.54
N THR A 121 -26.29 12.24 0.29
CA THR A 121 -24.94 11.91 -0.16
C THR A 121 -24.32 10.85 0.75
N ARG A 122 -23.58 9.92 0.16
CA ARG A 122 -22.72 8.96 0.87
C ARG A 122 -21.26 9.27 0.62
N PHE A 123 -20.46 9.03 1.63
CA PHE A 123 -19.04 9.28 1.59
C PHE A 123 -18.26 7.97 1.57
N ILE A 124 -17.28 7.87 0.67
CA ILE A 124 -16.33 6.77 0.60
C ILE A 124 -14.96 7.36 0.82
N LEU A 125 -14.39 7.11 1.99
CA LEU A 125 -13.09 7.59 2.40
C LEU A 125 -12.07 6.47 2.19
N THR A 126 -10.89 6.79 1.70
CA THR A 126 -9.76 5.86 1.71
C THR A 126 -8.62 6.41 2.56
N ALA A 127 -7.89 5.56 3.25
CA ALA A 127 -6.75 5.94 4.07
C ALA A 127 -5.66 4.85 4.06
N ASN A 128 -4.41 5.27 3.99
CA ASN A 128 -3.28 4.37 4.21
C ASN A 128 -3.03 4.17 5.72
N TYR A 129 -3.25 5.22 6.50
CA TYR A 129 -3.00 5.26 7.94
C TYR A 129 -4.28 5.62 8.69
N ASN A 130 -5.04 4.61 9.12
CA ASN A 130 -6.33 4.80 9.81
C ASN A 130 -6.21 5.66 11.08
N HIS A 131 -5.07 5.59 11.79
CA HIS A 131 -4.82 6.37 12.99
C HIS A 131 -4.70 7.89 12.76
N ARG A 132 -4.54 8.33 11.51
CA ARG A 132 -4.54 9.76 11.12
C ARG A 132 -5.95 10.31 10.91
N ILE A 133 -6.97 9.46 10.83
CA ILE A 133 -8.36 9.88 10.72
C ILE A 133 -8.91 10.11 12.12
N ILE A 134 -9.52 11.27 12.37
CA ILE A 134 -10.06 11.59 13.68
C ILE A 134 -11.19 10.63 14.09
N PRO A 135 -11.27 10.21 15.36
CA PRO A 135 -12.29 9.26 15.82
C PRO A 135 -13.74 9.66 15.48
N PRO A 136 -14.14 10.96 15.51
CA PRO A 136 -15.46 11.37 15.09
C PRO A 136 -15.81 11.10 13.62
N LEU A 137 -14.84 11.06 12.71
CA LEU A 137 -15.07 10.63 11.32
C LEU A 137 -15.15 9.12 11.21
N GLN A 138 -14.26 8.41 11.89
CA GLN A 138 -14.28 6.94 11.89
C GLN A 138 -15.61 6.39 12.37
N SER A 139 -16.18 6.97 13.46
CA SER A 139 -17.47 6.54 14.02
C SER A 139 -18.67 6.76 13.09
N ARG A 140 -18.55 7.61 12.07
CA ARG A 140 -19.59 7.88 11.07
C ARG A 140 -19.48 7.04 9.82
N CYS A 141 -18.44 6.22 9.75
CA CYS A 141 -18.18 5.33 8.62
C CYS A 141 -18.18 3.87 9.07
N GLN A 142 -18.65 3.01 8.19
CA GLN A 142 -18.37 1.59 8.32
C GLN A 142 -16.97 1.33 7.78
N SER A 143 -16.06 0.92 8.67
CA SER A 143 -14.67 0.72 8.36
C SER A 143 -14.41 -0.69 7.83
N PHE A 144 -13.59 -0.78 6.75
CA PHE A 144 -13.15 -2.02 6.14
C PHE A 144 -11.65 -2.00 6.00
N ASP A 145 -10.98 -2.98 6.59
CA ASP A 145 -9.61 -3.31 6.23
C ASP A 145 -9.62 -4.11 4.94
N LEU A 146 -9.00 -3.57 3.90
CA LEU A 146 -8.94 -4.18 2.57
C LEU A 146 -7.65 -4.97 2.34
N THR A 147 -6.88 -5.24 3.37
CA THR A 147 -5.66 -6.06 3.25
C THR A 147 -6.02 -7.42 2.61
N PRO A 148 -5.51 -7.70 1.41
CA PRO A 148 -5.84 -8.94 0.70
C PRO A 148 -5.17 -10.15 1.37
N SER A 149 -5.67 -11.36 1.13
CA SER A 149 -4.94 -12.57 1.51
C SER A 149 -3.75 -12.79 0.56
N LEU A 150 -2.65 -13.33 1.09
CA LEU A 150 -1.46 -13.67 0.28
C LEU A 150 -1.84 -14.58 -0.90
N LYS A 151 -2.65 -15.63 -0.64
CA LYS A 151 -3.15 -16.53 -1.68
C LYS A 151 -3.94 -15.78 -2.76
N GLY A 152 -4.82 -14.86 -2.36
CA GLY A 152 -5.58 -14.04 -3.30
C GLY A 152 -4.69 -13.15 -4.18
N CYS A 153 -3.61 -12.60 -3.61
CA CYS A 153 -2.60 -11.85 -4.37
C CYS A 153 -1.91 -12.75 -5.39
N THR A 154 -1.44 -13.92 -4.98
CA THR A 154 -0.79 -14.89 -5.87
C THR A 154 -1.73 -15.34 -7.01
N ASP A 155 -2.97 -15.68 -6.70
CA ASP A 155 -3.96 -16.09 -7.70
C ASP A 155 -4.25 -14.95 -8.70
N ARG A 156 -4.29 -13.71 -8.23
CA ARG A 156 -4.46 -12.54 -9.10
C ARG A 156 -3.27 -12.35 -10.03
N ILE A 157 -2.05 -12.47 -9.52
CA ILE A 157 -0.83 -12.38 -10.34
C ILE A 157 -0.80 -13.50 -11.38
N LYS A 158 -1.06 -14.75 -11.00
CA LYS A 158 -1.14 -15.90 -11.93
C LYS A 158 -2.15 -15.66 -13.07
N LYS A 159 -3.32 -15.07 -12.74
CA LYS A 159 -4.32 -14.69 -13.76
C LYS A 159 -3.80 -13.62 -14.72
N ILE A 160 -3.10 -12.59 -14.21
CA ILE A 160 -2.52 -11.52 -15.03
C ILE A 160 -1.47 -12.09 -15.98
N LEU A 161 -0.56 -12.93 -15.49
CA LEU A 161 0.48 -13.57 -16.30
C LEU A 161 -0.13 -14.43 -17.42
N LYS A 162 -1.17 -15.17 -17.11
CA LYS A 162 -1.90 -15.96 -18.12
C LYS A 162 -2.53 -15.08 -19.21
N ILE A 163 -3.12 -13.95 -18.85
CA ILE A 163 -3.70 -12.99 -19.81
C ILE A 163 -2.63 -12.39 -20.73
N GLU A 164 -1.44 -12.15 -20.20
CA GLU A 164 -0.30 -11.59 -20.97
C GLU A 164 0.51 -12.67 -21.71
N ASN A 165 0.09 -13.94 -21.66
CA ASN A 165 0.82 -15.07 -22.24
C ASN A 165 2.26 -15.18 -21.73
N VAL A 166 2.50 -14.78 -20.48
CA VAL A 166 3.80 -14.93 -19.82
C VAL A 166 3.88 -16.34 -19.25
N LEU A 167 4.86 -17.09 -19.74
CA LEU A 167 5.09 -18.47 -19.30
C LEU A 167 5.84 -18.47 -17.96
N VAL A 168 5.26 -19.15 -16.97
CA VAL A 168 5.91 -19.48 -15.71
C VAL A 168 6.11 -21.00 -15.72
N PRO A 169 7.36 -21.50 -15.84
CA PRO A 169 7.63 -22.93 -15.75
C PRO A 169 7.13 -23.51 -14.41
N GLU A 170 6.78 -24.80 -14.40
CA GLU A 170 6.30 -25.45 -13.16
C GLU A 170 7.33 -25.37 -12.03
N ASP A 171 8.61 -25.48 -12.36
CA ASP A 171 9.73 -25.38 -11.42
C ASP A 171 9.89 -23.96 -10.81
N ASP A 172 9.30 -22.93 -11.43
CA ASP A 172 9.37 -21.55 -11.00
C ASP A 172 8.11 -21.06 -10.24
N ILE A 173 7.11 -21.92 -10.05
CA ILE A 173 5.87 -21.57 -9.34
C ILE A 173 6.18 -21.17 -7.89
N ASP A 174 7.02 -21.95 -7.20
CA ASP A 174 7.43 -21.65 -5.82
C ASP A 174 8.21 -20.32 -5.73
N ARG A 175 9.01 -20.02 -6.74
CA ARG A 175 9.74 -18.74 -6.86
C ARG A 175 8.79 -17.56 -7.07
N LEU A 176 7.71 -17.75 -7.85
CA LEU A 176 6.67 -16.74 -7.98
C LEU A 176 5.96 -16.50 -6.66
N ASP A 177 5.62 -17.54 -5.92
CA ASP A 177 4.95 -17.45 -4.63
C ASP A 177 5.85 -16.75 -3.59
N GLU A 178 7.16 -17.05 -3.56
CA GLU A 178 8.14 -16.33 -2.74
C GLU A 178 8.24 -14.86 -3.14
N PHE A 179 8.29 -14.56 -4.44
CA PHE A 179 8.34 -13.20 -4.94
C PHE A 179 7.10 -12.40 -4.53
N VAL A 180 5.89 -12.96 -4.68
CA VAL A 180 4.65 -12.30 -4.24
C VAL A 180 4.69 -11.98 -2.75
N LYS A 181 5.26 -12.85 -1.90
CA LYS A 181 5.46 -12.59 -0.47
C LYS A 181 6.32 -11.34 -0.21
N THR A 182 7.36 -11.10 -1.02
CA THR A 182 8.24 -9.92 -0.83
C THR A 182 7.54 -8.60 -1.17
N CYS A 183 6.55 -8.63 -2.06
CA CYS A 183 5.76 -7.45 -2.44
C CYS A 183 4.48 -7.28 -1.61
N TYR A 184 4.05 -8.34 -0.93
CA TYR A 184 2.81 -8.37 -0.16
C TYR A 184 2.77 -7.26 0.90
N PRO A 185 1.63 -6.56 1.05
CA PRO A 185 0.35 -6.73 0.36
C PRO A 185 0.15 -5.85 -0.89
N ASP A 186 1.19 -5.14 -1.36
CA ASP A 186 1.13 -4.18 -2.46
C ASP A 186 1.13 -4.88 -3.84
N LEU A 187 -0.06 -5.12 -4.38
CA LEU A 187 -0.23 -5.69 -5.73
C LEU A 187 0.30 -4.78 -6.85
N ARG A 188 0.27 -3.46 -6.66
CA ARG A 188 0.80 -2.51 -7.64
C ARG A 188 2.31 -2.66 -7.78
N LYS A 189 3.02 -2.71 -6.64
CA LYS A 189 4.46 -2.97 -6.58
C LYS A 189 4.78 -4.32 -7.24
N CYS A 190 4.03 -5.37 -6.90
CA CYS A 190 4.23 -6.70 -7.45
C CYS A 190 4.10 -6.73 -8.97
N ILE A 191 3.06 -6.12 -9.54
CA ILE A 191 2.85 -6.06 -11.00
C ILE A 191 3.96 -5.27 -11.69
N ASN A 192 4.40 -4.14 -11.12
CA ASN A 192 5.47 -3.33 -11.69
C ASN A 192 6.80 -4.09 -11.71
N GLU A 193 7.15 -4.76 -10.62
CA GLU A 193 8.40 -5.52 -10.55
C GLU A 193 8.39 -6.72 -11.51
N ILE A 194 7.27 -7.43 -11.65
CA ILE A 194 7.12 -8.49 -12.64
C ILE A 194 7.27 -7.92 -14.06
N GLN A 195 6.62 -6.82 -14.37
CA GLN A 195 6.70 -6.19 -15.69
C GLN A 195 8.13 -5.78 -16.03
N LYS A 196 8.90 -5.25 -15.06
CA LYS A 196 10.29 -4.86 -15.23
C LYS A 196 11.20 -6.06 -15.54
N ASN A 197 10.91 -7.22 -14.95
CA ASN A 197 11.74 -8.43 -15.07
C ASN A 197 11.16 -9.47 -16.03
N CYS A 198 10.18 -9.09 -16.85
CA CYS A 198 9.63 -9.93 -17.89
C CYS A 198 10.32 -9.60 -19.23
N ILE A 199 11.15 -10.52 -19.73
CA ILE A 199 11.88 -10.40 -20.99
C ILE A 199 11.41 -11.52 -21.91
N ASP A 200 11.02 -11.18 -23.15
CA ASP A 200 10.57 -12.13 -24.18
C ASP A 200 9.48 -13.14 -23.70
N GLY A 201 8.55 -12.66 -22.88
CA GLY A 201 7.45 -13.46 -22.35
C GLY A 201 7.84 -14.46 -21.25
N LYS A 202 9.02 -14.32 -20.67
CA LYS A 202 9.49 -15.10 -19.52
C LYS A 202 9.88 -14.19 -18.36
N ILE A 203 9.68 -14.67 -17.13
CA ILE A 203 10.07 -13.94 -15.92
C ILE A 203 11.48 -14.37 -15.50
N GLU A 204 12.37 -13.40 -15.35
CA GLU A 204 13.70 -13.64 -14.79
C GLU A 204 13.68 -13.52 -13.26
N PHE A 205 13.40 -14.64 -12.57
CA PHE A 205 13.33 -14.66 -11.11
C PHE A 205 14.67 -14.45 -10.42
N ASP A 206 15.79 -14.76 -11.06
CA ASP A 206 17.12 -14.63 -10.44
C ASP A 206 17.45 -13.18 -10.08
N ASN A 207 16.87 -12.21 -10.80
CA ASN A 207 17.00 -10.79 -10.51
C ASN A 207 16.02 -10.29 -9.41
N LEU A 208 14.95 -11.04 -9.10
CA LEU A 208 13.85 -10.58 -8.26
C LEU A 208 14.02 -10.88 -6.76
N VAL A 209 14.47 -12.07 -6.38
CA VAL A 209 14.40 -12.52 -4.98
C VAL A 209 15.76 -12.76 -4.36
N LYS A 210 16.69 -13.41 -5.07
CA LYS A 210 17.94 -13.91 -4.47
C LYS A 210 19.06 -12.88 -4.34
N VAL A 211 19.07 -11.82 -5.15
CA VAL A 211 20.17 -10.87 -5.16
C VAL A 211 20.11 -9.95 -3.94
N LYS A 212 18.93 -9.43 -3.59
CA LYS A 212 18.77 -8.51 -2.43
C LYS A 212 19.06 -9.22 -1.10
N ASP A 213 18.46 -10.37 -0.84
CA ASP A 213 18.60 -11.04 0.45
C ASP A 213 20.02 -11.54 0.69
N LYS A 214 20.64 -12.14 -0.33
CA LYS A 214 22.05 -12.53 -0.29
C LYS A 214 22.99 -11.33 -0.14
N PHE A 215 22.67 -10.22 -0.80
CA PHE A 215 23.43 -8.99 -0.70
C PHE A 215 23.38 -8.44 0.71
N VAL A 216 22.19 -8.28 1.29
CA VAL A 216 21.98 -7.78 2.65
C VAL A 216 22.63 -8.69 3.70
N ALA A 217 22.47 -10.00 3.57
CA ALA A 217 23.11 -10.97 4.46
C ALA A 217 24.65 -10.86 4.42
N ASN A 218 25.21 -10.63 3.23
CA ASN A 218 26.65 -10.42 3.07
C ASN A 218 27.12 -9.09 3.68
N ILE A 219 26.35 -7.99 3.50
CA ILE A 219 26.64 -6.70 4.14
C ILE A 219 26.60 -6.86 5.66
N TYR A 220 25.57 -7.48 6.22
CA TYR A 220 25.47 -7.73 7.66
C TYR A 220 26.63 -8.57 8.19
N LYS A 221 27.04 -9.62 7.46
CA LYS A 221 28.19 -10.44 7.82
C LYS A 221 29.49 -9.62 7.89
N ILE A 222 29.78 -8.83 6.84
CA ILE A 222 30.97 -7.95 6.79
C ILE A 222 30.96 -6.92 7.93
N THR A 223 29.78 -6.39 8.27
CA THR A 223 29.60 -5.42 9.36
C THR A 223 29.91 -6.08 10.70
N LYS A 224 29.41 -7.29 10.97
CA LYS A 224 29.72 -8.07 12.21
C LYS A 224 31.21 -8.40 12.36
N GLU A 225 31.96 -8.46 11.28
CA GLU A 225 33.41 -8.66 11.29
C GLU A 225 34.19 -7.35 11.63
N GLY A 226 33.49 -6.24 11.95
CA GLY A 226 34.10 -4.94 12.25
C GLY A 226 34.54 -4.17 11.01
N LEU A 227 34.10 -4.57 9.81
CA LEU A 227 34.55 -4.01 8.53
C LEU A 227 33.52 -3.08 7.89
N ALA A 228 32.91 -2.18 8.68
CA ALA A 228 31.82 -1.29 8.20
C ALA A 228 32.22 -0.45 6.96
N ILE A 229 33.47 0.02 6.86
CA ILE A 229 33.96 0.76 5.68
C ILE A 229 33.93 -0.11 4.43
N LYS A 230 34.30 -1.38 4.55
CA LYS A 230 34.24 -2.34 3.42
C LYS A 230 32.79 -2.66 3.05
N ALA A 231 31.89 -2.77 4.03
CA ALA A 231 30.47 -2.95 3.80
C ALA A 231 29.90 -1.74 3.03
N ARG A 232 30.21 -0.50 3.45
CA ARG A 232 29.81 0.73 2.76
C ARG A 232 30.26 0.73 1.31
N LYS A 233 31.55 0.50 1.03
CA LYS A 233 32.08 0.45 -0.33
C LYS A 233 31.28 -0.51 -1.21
N LYS A 234 30.98 -1.70 -0.68
CA LYS A 234 30.20 -2.72 -1.36
C LYS A 234 28.76 -2.29 -1.63
N VAL A 235 28.14 -1.52 -0.71
CA VAL A 235 26.79 -0.96 -0.90
C VAL A 235 26.79 0.05 -2.04
N ILE A 236 27.73 0.99 -2.07
CA ILE A 236 27.85 2.01 -3.14
C ILE A 236 28.09 1.35 -4.50
N GLU A 237 29.02 0.38 -4.59
CA GLU A 237 29.33 -0.35 -5.83
C GLU A 237 28.13 -1.14 -6.38
N ASN A 238 27.17 -1.48 -5.53
CA ASN A 238 25.98 -2.28 -5.89
C ASN A 238 24.65 -1.54 -5.67
N GLU A 239 24.66 -0.22 -5.79
CA GLU A 239 23.48 0.63 -5.58
C GLU A 239 22.30 0.25 -6.48
N HIS A 240 22.58 -0.30 -7.66
CA HIS A 240 21.58 -0.82 -8.59
C HIS A 240 20.74 -1.99 -8.02
N VAL A 241 21.27 -2.75 -7.04
CA VAL A 241 20.56 -3.89 -6.42
C VAL A 241 19.34 -3.45 -5.63
N PHE A 242 19.37 -2.25 -5.06
CA PHE A 242 18.29 -1.69 -4.25
C PHE A 242 17.76 -0.35 -4.79
N ASN A 243 18.12 0.02 -6.05
CA ASN A 243 17.70 1.24 -6.74
C ASN A 243 17.96 2.54 -5.93
N GLY A 244 18.99 2.58 -5.11
CA GLY A 244 19.28 3.72 -4.24
C GLY A 244 18.30 3.93 -3.07
N ASP A 245 17.35 3.01 -2.85
CA ASP A 245 16.41 3.09 -1.73
C ASP A 245 17.03 2.56 -0.43
N TYR A 246 17.75 3.44 0.27
CA TYR A 246 18.40 3.12 1.55
C TYR A 246 17.41 2.85 2.68
N VAL A 247 16.17 3.34 2.58
CA VAL A 247 15.12 3.03 3.57
C VAL A 247 14.64 1.59 3.40
N GLU A 248 14.45 1.15 2.16
CA GLU A 248 14.15 -0.25 1.86
C GLU A 248 15.32 -1.16 2.27
N LEU A 249 16.56 -0.71 2.06
CA LEU A 249 17.77 -1.45 2.47
C LEU A 249 17.87 -1.61 3.99
N LEU A 250 17.51 -0.57 4.77
CA LEU A 250 17.43 -0.64 6.24
C LEU A 250 16.36 -1.64 6.69
N ARG A 251 15.19 -1.66 6.04
CA ARG A 251 14.13 -2.65 6.34
C ARG A 251 14.58 -4.08 6.04
N ALA A 252 15.23 -4.28 4.90
CA ALA A 252 15.78 -5.58 4.54
C ALA A 252 16.86 -6.03 5.55
N LEU A 253 17.70 -5.10 6.02
CA LEU A 253 18.69 -5.37 7.07
C LEU A 253 18.03 -5.77 8.39
N PHE A 254 16.95 -5.07 8.80
CA PHE A 254 16.18 -5.40 9.98
C PHE A 254 15.65 -6.83 9.92
N ASN A 255 15.03 -7.22 8.80
CA ASN A 255 14.50 -8.56 8.59
C ASN A 255 15.62 -9.63 8.60
N CYS A 256 16.72 -9.35 7.92
CA CYS A 256 17.89 -10.23 7.89
C CYS A 256 18.46 -10.47 9.30
N ILE A 257 18.55 -9.43 10.13
CA ILE A 257 18.99 -9.56 11.53
C ILE A 257 17.99 -10.39 12.32
N HIS A 258 16.69 -10.14 12.16
CA HIS A 258 15.63 -10.88 12.84
C HIS A 258 15.67 -12.39 12.54
N GLU A 259 15.94 -12.77 11.29
CA GLU A 259 16.03 -14.16 10.84
C GLU A 259 17.40 -14.80 11.11
N SER A 260 18.42 -14.01 11.46
CA SER A 260 19.77 -14.49 11.68
C SER A 260 19.91 -15.36 12.95
N ASN A 261 20.88 -16.28 12.96
CA ASN A 261 21.25 -17.07 14.13
C ASN A 261 22.15 -16.29 15.12
N THR A 262 22.01 -14.97 15.21
CA THR A 262 22.73 -14.15 16.18
C THR A 262 22.15 -14.39 17.58
N PRO A 263 22.96 -14.44 18.67
CA PRO A 263 22.45 -14.58 20.02
C PRO A 263 21.42 -13.47 20.37
N ASP A 264 20.36 -13.83 21.09
CA ASP A 264 19.18 -12.97 21.29
C ASP A 264 19.49 -11.60 21.87
N LEU A 265 20.45 -11.50 22.78
CA LEU A 265 20.87 -10.22 23.37
C LEU A 265 21.44 -9.28 22.30
N LYS A 266 22.45 -9.74 21.55
CA LYS A 266 23.04 -8.95 20.44
C LYS A 266 22.07 -8.70 19.31
N LYS A 267 21.18 -9.67 19.02
CA LYS A 267 20.12 -9.50 18.04
C LYS A 267 19.20 -8.34 18.42
N SER A 268 18.78 -8.28 19.68
CA SER A 268 17.92 -7.20 20.18
C SER A 268 18.60 -5.83 20.10
N GLU A 269 19.88 -5.75 20.48
CA GLU A 269 20.67 -4.52 20.35
C GLU A 269 20.76 -4.06 18.89
N HIS A 270 21.09 -4.95 17.96
CA HIS A 270 21.17 -4.63 16.54
C HIS A 270 19.82 -4.20 15.96
N LEU A 271 18.72 -4.84 16.34
CA LEU A 271 17.37 -4.47 15.89
C LEU A 271 16.98 -3.08 16.37
N ILE A 272 17.33 -2.69 17.61
CA ILE A 272 17.10 -1.36 18.16
C ILE A 272 17.88 -0.32 17.34
N VAL A 273 19.15 -0.57 17.05
CA VAL A 273 19.99 0.33 16.24
C VAL A 273 19.37 0.55 14.87
N VAL A 274 18.96 -0.51 14.17
CA VAL A 274 18.35 -0.36 12.83
C VAL A 274 17.01 0.37 12.89
N ALA A 275 16.18 0.08 13.92
CA ALA A 275 14.90 0.77 14.12
C ALA A 275 15.09 2.28 14.35
N GLU A 276 16.12 2.69 15.11
CA GLU A 276 16.45 4.10 15.32
C GLU A 276 16.87 4.78 14.02
N HIS A 277 17.68 4.14 13.19
CA HIS A 277 18.08 4.68 11.88
C HIS A 277 16.92 4.68 10.87
N LEU A 278 15.98 3.76 10.95
CA LEU A 278 14.70 3.82 10.21
C LEU A 278 13.86 5.02 10.62
N TYR A 279 13.76 5.31 11.90
CA TYR A 279 13.08 6.52 12.38
C TYR A 279 13.80 7.79 11.89
N ARG A 280 15.13 7.84 11.99
CA ARG A 280 15.93 8.97 11.50
C ARG A 280 15.79 9.21 9.99
N SER A 281 15.51 8.17 9.19
CA SER A 281 15.36 8.28 7.73
C SER A 281 14.28 9.26 7.29
N THR A 282 13.32 9.59 8.17
CA THR A 282 12.26 10.56 7.88
C THR A 282 12.73 12.02 7.92
N PHE A 283 13.91 12.29 8.49
CA PHE A 283 14.41 13.65 8.76
C PHE A 283 15.81 13.90 8.17
N VAL A 284 16.54 12.86 7.77
CA VAL A 284 17.91 13.04 7.28
C VAL A 284 17.92 13.56 5.84
N VAL A 285 18.91 14.41 5.56
CA VAL A 285 19.14 14.97 4.23
C VAL A 285 19.78 13.95 3.30
N ASP A 286 20.65 13.09 3.84
CA ASP A 286 21.38 12.09 3.06
C ASP A 286 21.12 10.68 3.62
N PRO A 287 20.28 9.87 2.91
CA PRO A 287 19.95 8.51 3.32
C PRO A 287 21.16 7.55 3.34
N GLU A 288 22.15 7.76 2.46
CA GLU A 288 23.36 6.94 2.41
C GLU A 288 24.19 7.09 3.68
N ILE A 289 24.40 8.35 4.12
CA ILE A 289 25.14 8.64 5.36
C ILE A 289 24.43 8.03 6.56
N ASN A 290 23.10 8.11 6.62
CA ASN A 290 22.32 7.49 7.68
C ASN A 290 22.48 5.96 7.71
N PHE A 291 22.44 5.32 6.54
CA PHE A 291 22.68 3.88 6.43
C PHE A 291 24.08 3.49 6.87
N PHE A 292 25.09 4.24 6.45
CA PHE A 292 26.48 3.99 6.87
C PHE A 292 26.68 4.18 8.37
N SER A 293 26.06 5.21 8.97
CA SER A 293 26.05 5.40 10.42
C SER A 293 25.40 4.21 11.15
N CYS A 294 24.35 3.61 10.57
CA CYS A 294 23.78 2.36 11.08
C CYS A 294 24.80 1.22 11.06
N LEU A 295 25.50 1.00 9.93
CA LEU A 295 26.52 -0.05 9.84
C LEU A 295 27.64 0.12 10.87
N LEU A 296 28.06 1.35 11.14
CA LEU A 296 29.07 1.65 12.18
C LEU A 296 28.55 1.32 13.58
N ALA A 297 27.28 1.55 13.86
CA ALA A 297 26.69 1.26 15.17
C ALA A 297 26.41 -0.24 15.38
N LEU A 298 26.47 -1.06 14.33
CA LEU A 298 26.32 -2.52 14.36
C LEU A 298 27.66 -3.28 14.52
N THR A 299 28.79 -2.57 14.50
CA THR A 299 30.14 -3.12 14.71
C THR A 299 30.50 -3.18 16.18
#